data_fd6831fc20b2327842605907b2403abf
#
_entry.id   fd6831fc20b2327842605907b2403abf
#
_cell.length_a   1.000
_cell.length_b   1.000
_cell.length_c   1.000
_cell.angle_alpha   90.00
_cell.angle_beta   90.00
_cell.angle_gamma   90.00
#
_symmetry.space_group_name_H-M   'P 1'
#
loop_
_entity.id
_entity.type
_entity.pdbx_description
1 polymer ?
#
loop_
_entity_poly.entity_id
_entity_poly.type
_entity_poly.pdbx_seq_one_letter_code
_entity_poly.pdbx_strand_id
1 'polypeptide(L)'
;RKEFEEKWDDLKIFINYGMLTQEDFYEKASKFALFKDTDNKYYTFEEYQTLIKDNQTDKNGSLIYLYANNLDEQYTYIDAAKNKGYNVLLMDGQLDVAMVSMLEQKFEKSRFTRVDSDVIDHLIAKEERKDASLEVGQRDILSSVFRSQLPQMKKVEFNVETQSLGETGTPIMITQSEYMRRMKEMANIQAGMSFYGEMPDMFNLVLNSDHKLVKEVLADEDKECAAAVAPVQAEMDEVNKQRTDLKKKQEGKKDEDIPTAEKDKVNELDKKWDELKTQKEGIFADYAAKNKVVRQLIDLALLQNGMLKGEALNNFVKRSIDLIK
;
A
#
# COMPACT_ATOMS: atom_id res chain seq x y z
N ARG A 1 -40.21 0.63 -2.22
CA ARG A 1 -38.79 0.29 -2.35
C ARG A 1 -38.16 1.04 -3.51
N LYS A 2 -38.59 0.89 -4.74
CA LYS A 2 -38.00 1.51 -5.94
C LYS A 2 -37.95 3.04 -5.86
N GLU A 3 -39.05 3.69 -5.47
CA GLU A 3 -39.08 5.15 -5.29
C GLU A 3 -38.13 5.62 -4.20
N PHE A 4 -37.89 4.83 -3.16
CA PHE A 4 -36.93 5.14 -2.11
C PHE A 4 -35.48 5.03 -2.60
N GLU A 5 -35.17 4.01 -3.39
CA GLU A 5 -33.88 3.84 -4.04
C GLU A 5 -33.56 5.02 -4.98
N GLU A 6 -34.53 5.46 -5.78
CA GLU A 6 -34.38 6.62 -6.70
C GLU A 6 -34.08 7.93 -5.96
N LYS A 7 -34.50 8.06 -4.71
CA LYS A 7 -34.27 9.25 -3.86
C LYS A 7 -33.14 9.07 -2.86
N TRP A 8 -32.52 7.89 -2.81
CA TRP A 8 -31.55 7.57 -1.77
C TRP A 8 -30.35 8.51 -1.75
N ASP A 9 -29.80 8.85 -2.90
CA ASP A 9 -28.63 9.71 -2.99
C ASP A 9 -28.90 11.11 -2.43
N ASP A 10 -30.13 11.62 -2.52
CA ASP A 10 -30.54 12.90 -1.94
C ASP A 10 -30.82 12.79 -0.42
N LEU A 11 -31.27 11.65 0.05
CA LEU A 11 -31.65 11.41 1.45
C LEU A 11 -30.48 10.90 2.30
N LYS A 12 -29.53 10.21 1.69
CA LYS A 12 -28.41 9.50 2.34
C LYS A 12 -27.72 10.36 3.40
N ILE A 13 -27.40 11.60 3.09
CA ILE A 13 -26.65 12.48 4.00
C ILE A 13 -27.41 12.76 5.31
N PHE A 14 -28.73 12.96 5.23
CA PHE A 14 -29.56 13.25 6.41
C PHE A 14 -29.77 12.00 7.26
N ILE A 15 -29.98 10.85 6.61
CA ILE A 15 -30.16 9.56 7.30
C ILE A 15 -28.85 9.16 7.98
N ASN A 16 -27.71 9.26 7.29
CA ASN A 16 -26.40 8.97 7.86
C ASN A 16 -26.06 9.90 9.03
N TYR A 17 -26.36 11.21 8.92
CA TYR A 17 -26.17 12.13 10.01
C TYR A 17 -27.01 11.76 11.24
N GLY A 18 -28.29 11.43 11.03
CA GLY A 18 -29.17 10.97 12.10
C GLY A 18 -28.66 9.71 12.79
N MET A 19 -28.19 8.72 12.01
CA MET A 19 -27.61 7.48 12.55
C MET A 19 -26.30 7.69 13.32
N LEU A 20 -25.47 8.66 12.90
CA LEU A 20 -24.22 9.00 13.59
C LEU A 20 -24.43 9.76 14.90
N THR A 21 -25.53 10.51 15.04
CA THR A 21 -25.76 11.41 16.15
C THR A 21 -26.79 10.95 17.17
N GLN A 22 -27.69 10.02 16.79
CA GLN A 22 -28.83 9.58 17.60
C GLN A 22 -28.96 8.06 17.58
N GLU A 23 -28.73 7.39 18.70
CA GLU A 23 -28.79 5.94 18.82
C GLU A 23 -30.19 5.40 18.50
N ASP A 24 -31.26 5.99 19.06
CA ASP A 24 -32.64 5.59 18.78
C ASP A 24 -33.02 5.73 17.29
N PHE A 25 -32.38 6.69 16.61
CA PHE A 25 -32.57 6.84 15.17
C PHE A 25 -31.84 5.74 14.42
N TYR A 26 -30.62 5.40 14.83
CA TYR A 26 -29.86 4.28 14.25
C TYR A 26 -30.67 2.97 14.34
N GLU A 27 -31.21 2.63 15.51
CA GLU A 27 -31.97 1.40 15.71
C GLU A 27 -33.17 1.26 14.74
N LYS A 28 -33.78 2.38 14.36
CA LYS A 28 -34.88 2.42 13.42
C LYS A 28 -34.42 2.47 11.96
N ALA A 29 -33.47 3.35 11.66
CA ALA A 29 -33.02 3.63 10.30
C ALA A 29 -32.17 2.49 9.71
N SER A 30 -31.40 1.76 10.52
CA SER A 30 -30.61 0.60 10.09
C SER A 30 -31.42 -0.50 9.40
N LYS A 31 -32.73 -0.56 9.66
CA LYS A 31 -33.65 -1.54 9.05
C LYS A 31 -34.04 -1.22 7.60
N PHE A 32 -33.84 0.04 7.15
CA PHE A 32 -34.22 0.49 5.82
C PHE A 32 -33.14 1.32 5.12
N ALA A 33 -32.12 1.77 5.82
CA ALA A 33 -30.99 2.45 5.22
C ALA A 33 -30.31 1.56 4.17
N LEU A 34 -29.81 2.18 3.12
CA LEU A 34 -29.30 1.45 1.97
C LEU A 34 -27.78 1.62 1.83
N PHE A 35 -27.15 0.55 1.40
CA PHE A 35 -25.88 0.60 0.70
C PHE A 35 -26.13 0.71 -0.81
N LYS A 36 -25.26 1.39 -1.50
CA LYS A 36 -25.19 1.44 -2.96
C LYS A 36 -23.89 0.79 -3.39
N ASP A 37 -23.94 -0.14 -4.35
CA ASP A 37 -22.73 -0.72 -4.91
C ASP A 37 -22.23 0.05 -6.15
N THR A 38 -21.06 -0.34 -6.65
CA THR A 38 -20.44 0.26 -7.84
C THR A 38 -21.16 -0.08 -9.16
N ASP A 39 -22.19 -0.91 -9.12
CA ASP A 39 -23.10 -1.21 -10.24
C ASP A 39 -24.43 -0.45 -10.13
N ASN A 40 -24.52 0.52 -9.19
CA ASN A 40 -25.74 1.30 -8.89
C ASN A 40 -26.91 0.46 -8.40
N LYS A 41 -26.67 -0.66 -7.74
CA LYS A 41 -27.68 -1.45 -7.06
C LYS A 41 -27.76 -1.08 -5.58
N TYR A 42 -28.97 -1.15 -5.03
CA TYR A 42 -29.24 -0.77 -3.65
C TYR A 42 -29.64 -1.97 -2.81
N TYR A 43 -29.11 -2.03 -1.60
CA TYR A 43 -29.33 -3.11 -0.64
C TYR A 43 -29.56 -2.54 0.75
N THR A 44 -30.45 -3.12 1.54
CA THR A 44 -30.44 -2.90 2.99
C THR A 44 -29.16 -3.49 3.58
N PHE A 45 -28.81 -3.15 4.81
CA PHE A 45 -27.63 -3.69 5.47
C PHE A 45 -27.67 -5.22 5.55
N GLU A 46 -28.83 -5.80 5.85
CA GLU A 46 -29.04 -7.25 5.93
C GLU A 46 -28.94 -7.93 4.55
N GLU A 47 -29.56 -7.33 3.52
CA GLU A 47 -29.47 -7.84 2.14
C GLU A 47 -28.04 -7.87 1.65
N TYR A 48 -27.27 -6.80 1.93
CA TYR A 48 -25.87 -6.73 1.51
C TYR A 48 -24.98 -7.71 2.26
N GLN A 49 -25.17 -7.84 3.57
CA GLN A 49 -24.48 -8.82 4.38
C GLN A 49 -24.70 -10.24 3.86
N THR A 50 -25.94 -10.57 3.52
CA THR A 50 -26.29 -11.87 2.93
C THR A 50 -25.62 -12.09 1.58
N LEU A 51 -25.59 -11.06 0.73
CA LEU A 51 -24.99 -11.11 -0.61
C LEU A 51 -23.51 -11.45 -0.56
N ILE A 52 -22.75 -10.81 0.35
CA ILE A 52 -21.28 -10.91 0.36
C ILE A 52 -20.74 -12.03 1.25
N LYS A 53 -21.58 -12.65 2.08
CA LYS A 53 -21.18 -13.58 3.14
C LYS A 53 -20.29 -14.72 2.64
N ASP A 54 -20.66 -15.37 1.56
CA ASP A 54 -19.94 -16.56 1.08
C ASP A 54 -18.58 -16.20 0.44
N ASN A 55 -18.53 -15.09 -0.27
CA ASN A 55 -17.35 -14.69 -1.03
C ASN A 55 -16.41 -13.75 -0.26
N GLN A 56 -16.93 -12.98 0.69
CA GLN A 56 -16.16 -11.92 1.36
C GLN A 56 -15.95 -12.16 2.85
N THR A 57 -16.08 -13.39 3.33
CA THR A 57 -15.65 -13.80 4.66
C THR A 57 -14.19 -14.25 4.63
N ASP A 58 -13.35 -13.70 5.49
CA ASP A 58 -11.94 -14.05 5.60
C ASP A 58 -11.72 -15.37 6.37
N LYS A 59 -10.47 -15.84 6.42
CA LYS A 59 -10.08 -17.07 7.14
C LYS A 59 -10.38 -17.05 8.64
N ASN A 60 -10.55 -15.88 9.23
CA ASN A 60 -10.87 -15.70 10.66
C ASN A 60 -12.38 -15.58 10.93
N GLY A 61 -13.19 -15.68 9.88
CA GLY A 61 -14.65 -15.55 9.95
C GLY A 61 -15.12 -14.10 10.02
N SER A 62 -14.27 -13.12 9.67
CA SER A 62 -14.67 -11.73 9.57
C SER A 62 -15.22 -11.42 8.18
N LEU A 63 -16.35 -10.73 8.14
CA LEU A 63 -16.99 -10.29 6.91
C LEU A 63 -16.37 -8.99 6.42
N ILE A 64 -15.86 -8.97 5.20
CA ILE A 64 -15.13 -7.84 4.64
C ILE A 64 -16.03 -7.10 3.65
N TYR A 65 -16.38 -5.87 4.01
CA TYR A 65 -17.10 -4.93 3.15
C TYR A 65 -16.09 -4.16 2.31
N LEU A 66 -15.94 -4.55 1.04
CA LEU A 66 -15.09 -3.78 0.12
C LEU A 66 -15.82 -2.52 -0.32
N TYR A 67 -15.10 -1.40 -0.41
CA TYR A 67 -15.67 -0.15 -0.89
C TYR A 67 -14.70 0.66 -1.73
N ALA A 68 -15.27 1.52 -2.57
CA ALA A 68 -14.59 2.55 -3.32
C ALA A 68 -15.22 3.91 -3.00
N ASN A 69 -14.45 4.98 -3.08
CA ASN A 69 -14.97 6.35 -2.93
C ASN A 69 -14.78 7.21 -4.19
N ASN A 70 -14.08 6.68 -5.20
CA ASN A 70 -13.93 7.30 -6.51
C ASN A 70 -13.89 6.21 -7.59
N LEU A 71 -14.94 6.14 -8.41
CA LEU A 71 -15.09 5.10 -9.43
C LEU A 71 -14.01 5.17 -10.51
N ASP A 72 -13.61 6.38 -10.91
CA ASP A 72 -12.66 6.58 -12.02
C ASP A 72 -11.23 6.29 -11.56
N GLU A 73 -10.83 6.85 -10.44
CA GLU A 73 -9.46 6.67 -9.90
C GLU A 73 -9.21 5.23 -9.41
N GLN A 74 -10.26 4.57 -8.91
CA GLN A 74 -10.17 3.22 -8.36
C GLN A 74 -10.67 2.13 -9.31
N TYR A 75 -10.92 2.47 -10.58
CA TYR A 75 -11.50 1.54 -11.56
C TYR A 75 -10.75 0.22 -11.64
N THR A 76 -9.43 0.23 -11.73
CA THR A 76 -8.60 -0.99 -11.85
C THR A 76 -8.76 -1.92 -10.64
N TYR A 77 -8.86 -1.36 -9.45
CA TYR A 77 -9.04 -2.11 -8.20
C TYR A 77 -10.46 -2.67 -8.08
N ILE A 78 -11.46 -1.89 -8.49
CA ILE A 78 -12.88 -2.30 -8.56
C ILE A 78 -13.03 -3.47 -9.54
N ASP A 79 -12.45 -3.35 -10.74
CA ASP A 79 -12.48 -4.39 -11.77
C ASP A 79 -11.82 -5.67 -11.27
N ALA A 80 -10.63 -5.58 -10.65
CA ALA A 80 -9.96 -6.73 -10.06
C ALA A 80 -10.80 -7.41 -8.97
N ALA A 81 -11.51 -6.63 -8.12
CA ALA A 81 -12.40 -7.17 -7.12
C ALA A 81 -13.60 -7.90 -7.75
N LYS A 82 -14.24 -7.30 -8.75
CA LYS A 82 -15.35 -7.91 -9.49
C LYS A 82 -14.95 -9.19 -10.22
N ASN A 83 -13.77 -9.24 -10.81
CA ASN A 83 -13.23 -10.44 -11.47
C ASN A 83 -13.00 -11.61 -10.48
N LYS A 84 -12.82 -11.31 -9.19
CA LYS A 84 -12.78 -12.29 -8.09
C LYS A 84 -14.19 -12.67 -7.57
N GLY A 85 -15.25 -12.11 -8.14
CA GLY A 85 -16.63 -12.31 -7.68
C GLY A 85 -16.99 -11.54 -6.41
N TYR A 86 -16.21 -10.51 -6.06
CA TYR A 86 -16.48 -9.64 -4.92
C TYR A 86 -17.42 -8.49 -5.32
N ASN A 87 -18.29 -8.08 -4.41
CA ASN A 87 -19.09 -6.87 -4.55
C ASN A 87 -18.39 -5.70 -3.86
N VAL A 88 -18.49 -4.52 -4.44
CA VAL A 88 -17.83 -3.30 -3.94
C VAL A 88 -18.88 -2.21 -3.73
N LEU A 89 -18.94 -1.66 -2.54
CA LEU A 89 -19.79 -0.52 -2.19
C LEU A 89 -19.24 0.78 -2.77
N LEU A 90 -20.12 1.70 -3.13
CA LEU A 90 -19.77 3.09 -3.41
C LEU A 90 -19.99 3.93 -2.16
N MET A 91 -18.90 4.42 -1.58
CA MET A 91 -18.89 5.26 -0.38
C MET A 91 -18.18 6.59 -0.69
N ASP A 92 -18.86 7.45 -1.45
CA ASP A 92 -18.38 8.72 -1.98
C ASP A 92 -18.92 9.95 -1.23
N GLY A 93 -19.69 9.71 -0.17
CA GLY A 93 -20.32 10.74 0.65
C GLY A 93 -19.38 11.30 1.73
N GLN A 94 -19.59 12.56 2.11
CA GLN A 94 -18.81 13.26 3.13
C GLN A 94 -18.84 12.60 4.52
N LEU A 95 -19.92 11.88 4.85
CA LEU A 95 -20.10 11.19 6.13
C LEU A 95 -19.65 9.74 6.10
N ASP A 96 -19.26 9.20 4.94
CA ASP A 96 -19.04 7.76 4.79
C ASP A 96 -17.85 7.25 5.61
N VAL A 97 -16.80 8.06 5.85
CA VAL A 97 -15.70 7.68 6.75
C VAL A 97 -16.19 7.48 8.19
N ALA A 98 -17.03 8.41 8.67
CA ALA A 98 -17.62 8.31 10.00
C ALA A 98 -18.60 7.13 10.07
N MET A 99 -19.41 6.92 9.01
CA MET A 99 -20.33 5.79 8.89
C MET A 99 -19.59 4.46 8.93
N VAL A 100 -18.49 4.31 8.20
CA VAL A 100 -17.64 3.10 8.23
C VAL A 100 -17.18 2.80 9.65
N SER A 101 -16.65 3.80 10.35
CA SER A 101 -16.16 3.62 11.72
C SER A 101 -17.26 3.22 12.70
N MET A 102 -18.46 3.78 12.55
CA MET A 102 -19.62 3.44 13.36
C MET A 102 -20.16 2.05 13.02
N LEU A 103 -20.30 1.70 11.73
CA LEU A 103 -20.81 0.41 11.29
C LEU A 103 -19.89 -0.76 11.69
N GLU A 104 -18.58 -0.58 11.69
CA GLU A 104 -17.64 -1.58 12.20
C GLU A 104 -17.83 -1.89 13.69
N GLN A 105 -18.30 -0.91 14.49
CA GLN A 105 -18.64 -1.12 15.89
C GLN A 105 -19.99 -1.82 16.07
N LYS A 106 -20.93 -1.59 15.13
CA LYS A 106 -22.28 -2.14 15.18
C LYS A 106 -22.39 -3.54 14.56
N PHE A 107 -21.58 -3.84 13.56
CA PHE A 107 -21.59 -5.11 12.85
C PHE A 107 -20.56 -6.05 13.48
N GLU A 108 -21.02 -7.14 14.07
CA GLU A 108 -20.15 -8.14 14.67
C GLU A 108 -19.21 -8.77 13.62
N LYS A 109 -17.94 -8.90 13.96
CA LYS A 109 -16.93 -9.53 13.09
C LYS A 109 -16.93 -9.01 11.65
N SER A 110 -17.06 -7.70 11.51
CA SER A 110 -17.07 -7.04 10.22
C SER A 110 -15.97 -5.99 10.11
N ARG A 111 -15.46 -5.80 8.90
CA ARG A 111 -14.48 -4.77 8.59
C ARG A 111 -14.77 -4.18 7.23
N PHE A 112 -14.63 -2.86 7.12
CA PHE A 112 -14.66 -2.15 5.84
C PHE A 112 -13.24 -1.93 5.33
N THR A 113 -13.02 -2.23 4.06
CA THR A 113 -11.70 -2.13 3.45
C THR A 113 -11.81 -1.49 2.07
N ARG A 114 -11.09 -0.40 1.84
CA ARG A 114 -11.10 0.24 0.52
C ARG A 114 -10.33 -0.62 -0.48
N VAL A 115 -10.83 -0.70 -1.73
CA VAL A 115 -10.33 -1.63 -2.75
C VAL A 115 -8.85 -1.43 -3.11
N ASP A 116 -8.30 -0.25 -2.89
CA ASP A 116 -6.91 0.11 -3.15
C ASP A 116 -5.99 0.07 -1.92
N SER A 117 -6.49 -0.47 -0.79
CA SER A 117 -5.72 -0.51 0.46
C SER A 117 -4.65 -1.62 0.49
N ASP A 118 -4.80 -2.65 -0.31
CA ASP A 118 -3.82 -3.73 -0.51
C ASP A 118 -4.07 -4.38 -1.89
N VAL A 119 -3.23 -5.33 -2.27
CA VAL A 119 -3.47 -6.17 -3.45
C VAL A 119 -4.72 -7.00 -3.25
N ILE A 120 -5.42 -7.30 -4.36
CA ILE A 120 -6.74 -7.95 -4.32
C ILE A 120 -6.75 -9.28 -3.53
N ASP A 121 -5.68 -10.05 -3.60
CA ASP A 121 -5.56 -11.35 -2.90
C ASP A 121 -5.44 -11.19 -1.38
N HIS A 122 -5.11 -10.01 -0.89
CA HIS A 122 -4.95 -9.71 0.53
C HIS A 122 -6.11 -8.92 1.12
N LEU A 123 -6.96 -8.30 0.30
CA LEU A 123 -8.13 -7.55 0.79
C LEU A 123 -9.06 -8.45 1.59
N ILE A 124 -9.24 -9.69 1.12
CA ILE A 124 -9.99 -10.72 1.85
C ILE A 124 -9.05 -11.91 2.03
N ALA A 125 -8.43 -12.02 3.19
CA ALA A 125 -7.45 -13.05 3.49
C ALA A 125 -8.11 -14.44 3.61
N LYS A 126 -8.19 -15.17 2.51
CA LYS A 126 -8.71 -16.55 2.48
C LYS A 126 -7.67 -17.57 2.95
N GLU A 127 -6.41 -17.34 2.65
CA GLU A 127 -5.27 -18.19 2.96
C GLU A 127 -4.19 -17.40 3.71
N GLU A 128 -3.17 -18.10 4.22
CA GLU A 128 -1.96 -17.44 4.70
C GLU A 128 -1.25 -16.75 3.52
N ARG A 129 -0.66 -15.57 3.81
CA ARG A 129 0.16 -14.86 2.81
C ARG A 129 1.31 -15.77 2.40
N LYS A 130 1.48 -15.95 1.10
CA LYS A 130 2.69 -16.57 0.57
C LYS A 130 3.81 -15.54 0.62
N ASP A 131 4.94 -15.92 1.21
CA ASP A 131 6.13 -15.09 1.13
C ASP A 131 6.54 -14.91 -0.34
N ALA A 132 7.14 -13.76 -0.64
CA ALA A 132 7.72 -13.55 -1.95
C ALA A 132 8.71 -14.68 -2.26
N SER A 133 8.68 -15.18 -3.49
CA SER A 133 9.56 -16.28 -3.96
C SER A 133 11.05 -15.90 -3.99
N LEU A 134 11.38 -14.65 -3.69
CA LEU A 134 12.72 -14.08 -3.71
C LEU A 134 13.38 -14.13 -2.33
N GLU A 135 14.69 -14.34 -2.32
CA GLU A 135 15.52 -14.20 -1.13
C GLU A 135 15.53 -12.74 -0.61
N VAL A 136 15.83 -12.56 0.69
CA VAL A 136 15.85 -11.24 1.32
C VAL A 136 16.75 -10.26 0.57
N GLY A 137 17.95 -10.68 0.19
CA GLY A 137 18.88 -9.84 -0.57
C GLY A 137 18.33 -9.38 -1.92
N GLN A 138 17.62 -10.25 -2.64
CA GLN A 138 16.99 -9.93 -3.92
C GLN A 138 15.83 -8.92 -3.75
N ARG A 139 15.06 -9.05 -2.68
CA ARG A 139 14.02 -8.08 -2.33
C ARG A 139 14.58 -6.70 -2.01
N ASP A 140 15.70 -6.65 -1.28
CA ASP A 140 16.38 -5.41 -0.94
C ASP A 140 16.95 -4.72 -2.18
N ILE A 141 17.52 -5.47 -3.11
CA ILE A 141 18.01 -4.96 -4.40
C ILE A 141 16.85 -4.32 -5.19
N LEU A 142 15.76 -5.07 -5.42
CA LEU A 142 14.58 -4.54 -6.12
C LEU A 142 14.02 -3.30 -5.44
N SER A 143 13.91 -3.33 -4.12
CA SER A 143 13.45 -2.17 -3.36
C SER A 143 14.35 -0.94 -3.58
N SER A 144 15.67 -1.10 -3.57
CA SER A 144 16.63 -0.02 -3.80
C SER A 144 16.57 0.50 -5.24
N VAL A 145 16.52 -0.40 -6.22
CA VAL A 145 16.42 -0.06 -7.65
C VAL A 145 15.16 0.77 -7.92
N PHE A 146 13.98 0.29 -7.50
CA PHE A 146 12.73 1.01 -7.78
C PHE A 146 12.59 2.28 -6.95
N ARG A 147 12.96 2.27 -5.68
CA ARG A 147 12.93 3.46 -4.81
C ARG A 147 13.74 4.60 -5.36
N SER A 148 14.91 4.33 -5.96
CA SER A 148 15.80 5.35 -6.51
C SER A 148 15.18 6.16 -7.66
N GLN A 149 14.16 5.63 -8.34
CA GLN A 149 13.51 6.26 -9.49
C GLN A 149 12.12 6.83 -9.16
N LEU A 150 11.65 6.68 -7.91
CA LEU A 150 10.40 7.29 -7.49
C LEU A 150 10.52 8.82 -7.44
N PRO A 151 9.51 9.56 -7.95
CA PRO A 151 9.53 11.01 -7.88
C PRO A 151 9.39 11.48 -6.43
N GLN A 152 10.13 12.54 -6.09
CA GLN A 152 9.88 13.26 -4.84
C GLN A 152 8.62 14.10 -4.98
N MET A 153 7.60 13.79 -4.21
CA MET A 153 6.32 14.48 -4.23
C MET A 153 6.07 15.12 -2.86
N LYS A 154 5.52 16.34 -2.87
CA LYS A 154 5.23 17.07 -1.62
C LYS A 154 4.17 16.32 -0.80
N LYS A 155 4.48 16.03 0.46
CA LYS A 155 3.60 15.31 1.39
C LYS A 155 3.17 13.91 0.89
N VAL A 156 4.04 13.23 0.14
CA VAL A 156 3.85 11.83 -0.28
C VAL A 156 5.13 11.06 -0.03
N GLU A 157 5.01 9.90 0.59
CA GLU A 157 6.10 8.96 0.81
C GLU A 157 5.73 7.58 0.27
N PHE A 158 6.71 6.92 -0.35
CA PHE A 158 6.55 5.57 -0.87
C PHE A 158 7.41 4.59 -0.08
N ASN A 159 6.77 3.51 0.36
CA ASN A 159 7.46 2.29 0.73
C ASN A 159 7.48 1.35 -0.48
N VAL A 160 8.59 0.65 -0.72
CA VAL A 160 8.70 -0.33 -1.82
C VAL A 160 8.78 -1.71 -1.23
N GLU A 161 7.87 -2.56 -1.63
CA GLU A 161 7.78 -3.95 -1.15
C GLU A 161 7.59 -4.93 -2.30
N THR A 162 7.96 -6.18 -2.09
CA THR A 162 7.78 -7.27 -3.05
C THR A 162 6.76 -8.28 -2.52
N GLN A 163 5.86 -8.72 -3.39
CA GLN A 163 4.84 -9.72 -3.07
C GLN A 163 4.74 -10.75 -4.20
N SER A 164 4.35 -11.98 -3.86
CA SER A 164 4.04 -13.04 -4.84
C SER A 164 2.59 -12.90 -5.28
N LEU A 165 2.35 -12.45 -6.52
CA LEU A 165 1.02 -12.20 -7.07
C LEU A 165 0.70 -13.07 -8.30
N GLY A 166 1.54 -14.09 -8.54
CA GLY A 166 1.45 -14.96 -9.70
C GLY A 166 2.02 -14.35 -10.99
N GLU A 167 2.34 -15.19 -11.95
CA GLU A 167 3.03 -14.79 -13.20
C GLU A 167 2.17 -13.88 -14.10
N THR A 168 0.85 -14.02 -14.03
CA THR A 168 -0.11 -13.25 -14.83
C THR A 168 -0.64 -12.02 -14.09
N GLY A 169 -0.28 -11.84 -12.82
CA GLY A 169 -0.64 -10.68 -12.03
C GLY A 169 0.01 -9.40 -12.55
N THR A 170 -0.50 -8.25 -12.14
CA THR A 170 0.09 -6.94 -12.49
C THR A 170 1.54 -6.86 -12.02
N PRO A 171 2.51 -6.39 -12.84
CA PRO A 171 3.93 -6.35 -12.48
C PRO A 171 4.22 -5.41 -11.31
N ILE A 172 3.47 -4.34 -11.22
CA ILE A 172 3.65 -3.26 -10.23
C ILE A 172 2.31 -2.59 -9.97
N MET A 173 2.07 -2.21 -8.72
CA MET A 173 0.87 -1.44 -8.34
C MET A 173 1.16 -0.55 -7.13
N ILE A 174 0.34 0.46 -6.92
CA ILE A 174 0.40 1.33 -5.74
C ILE A 174 -0.80 1.03 -4.86
N THR A 175 -0.57 0.82 -3.57
CA THR A 175 -1.63 0.64 -2.57
C THR A 175 -1.46 1.68 -1.45
N GLN A 176 -2.53 1.96 -0.71
CA GLN A 176 -2.51 2.91 0.39
C GLN A 176 -3.08 2.27 1.66
N SER A 177 -2.26 2.16 2.71
CA SER A 177 -2.69 1.55 3.98
C SER A 177 -4.01 2.13 4.49
N GLU A 178 -4.98 1.25 4.72
CA GLU A 178 -6.32 1.61 5.23
C GLU A 178 -6.22 2.39 6.54
N TYR A 179 -5.40 1.93 7.48
CA TYR A 179 -5.26 2.55 8.79
C TYR A 179 -4.75 3.99 8.71
N MET A 180 -3.63 4.22 8.03
CA MET A 180 -3.02 5.56 7.93
C MET A 180 -3.94 6.53 7.20
N ARG A 181 -4.58 6.07 6.14
CA ARG A 181 -5.54 6.86 5.38
C ARG A 181 -6.74 7.29 6.24
N ARG A 182 -7.35 6.35 6.97
CA ARG A 182 -8.49 6.66 7.86
C ARG A 182 -8.10 7.62 8.98
N MET A 183 -6.93 7.44 9.59
CA MET A 183 -6.44 8.37 10.62
C MET A 183 -6.34 9.79 10.07
N LYS A 184 -5.86 9.94 8.85
CA LYS A 184 -5.73 11.23 8.18
C LYS A 184 -7.09 11.82 7.79
N GLU A 185 -8.01 11.03 7.27
CA GLU A 185 -9.38 11.47 6.96
C GLU A 185 -10.14 11.91 8.22
N MET A 186 -10.03 11.16 9.31
CA MET A 186 -10.63 11.51 10.60
C MET A 186 -10.03 12.79 11.19
N ALA A 187 -8.74 13.05 10.96
CA ALA A 187 -8.07 14.29 11.42
C ALA A 187 -8.70 15.56 10.82
N ASN A 188 -9.30 15.46 9.64
CA ASN A 188 -10.02 16.58 9.01
C ASN A 188 -11.40 16.85 9.66
N ILE A 189 -11.93 15.90 10.42
CA ILE A 189 -13.26 15.97 11.03
C ILE A 189 -13.15 16.23 12.53
N GLN A 190 -12.12 15.71 13.20
CA GLN A 190 -11.94 15.79 14.65
C GLN A 190 -10.76 16.69 15.02
N ALA A 191 -11.03 17.82 15.67
CA ALA A 191 -10.05 18.83 16.06
C ALA A 191 -8.87 18.32 16.93
N GLY A 192 -9.04 17.20 17.64
CA GLY A 192 -7.98 16.58 18.47
C GLY A 192 -6.96 15.73 17.70
N MET A 193 -7.16 15.49 16.41
CA MET A 193 -6.33 14.61 15.58
C MET A 193 -5.52 15.35 14.51
N SER A 194 -5.37 16.67 14.61
CA SER A 194 -4.70 17.54 13.62
C SER A 194 -3.28 17.07 13.25
N PHE A 195 -2.56 16.43 14.17
CA PHE A 195 -1.23 15.85 13.91
C PHE A 195 -1.22 14.88 12.73
N TYR A 196 -2.21 14.00 12.62
CA TYR A 196 -2.31 13.06 11.50
C TYR A 196 -2.58 13.75 10.16
N GLY A 197 -3.29 14.88 10.15
CA GLY A 197 -3.53 15.69 8.96
C GLY A 197 -2.27 16.30 8.35
N GLU A 198 -1.23 16.54 9.17
CA GLU A 198 0.05 17.07 8.72
C GLU A 198 1.03 16.00 8.20
N MET A 199 0.80 14.72 8.51
CA MET A 199 1.65 13.62 8.05
C MET A 199 1.58 13.46 6.54
N PRO A 200 2.67 12.97 5.89
CA PRO A 200 2.63 12.63 4.48
C PRO A 200 1.63 11.48 4.20
N ASP A 201 1.13 11.43 2.98
CA ASP A 201 0.40 10.27 2.49
C ASP A 201 1.39 9.13 2.25
N MET A 202 1.16 8.01 2.92
CA MET A 202 2.00 6.82 2.82
C MET A 202 1.41 5.86 1.79
N PHE A 203 2.16 5.57 0.75
CA PHE A 203 1.81 4.59 -0.27
C PHE A 203 2.81 3.43 -0.28
N ASN A 204 2.35 2.26 -0.68
CA ASN A 204 3.21 1.13 -0.99
C ASN A 204 3.31 0.95 -2.50
N LEU A 205 4.52 0.95 -3.03
CA LEU A 205 4.80 0.46 -4.37
C LEU A 205 5.05 -1.04 -4.26
N VAL A 206 4.10 -1.83 -4.70
CA VAL A 206 4.13 -3.29 -4.63
C VAL A 206 4.68 -3.85 -5.93
N LEU A 207 5.79 -4.57 -5.86
CA LEU A 207 6.42 -5.27 -6.97
C LEU A 207 6.00 -6.74 -6.96
N ASN A 208 5.48 -7.24 -8.06
CA ASN A 208 5.14 -8.65 -8.21
C ASN A 208 6.40 -9.49 -8.50
N SER A 209 6.90 -10.20 -7.50
CA SER A 209 8.12 -11.03 -7.60
C SER A 209 8.01 -12.17 -8.63
N ASP A 210 6.79 -12.56 -8.98
CA ASP A 210 6.57 -13.66 -9.93
C ASP A 210 6.51 -13.19 -11.39
N HIS A 211 6.25 -11.90 -11.60
CA HIS A 211 6.07 -11.35 -12.93
C HIS A 211 7.38 -11.31 -13.73
N LYS A 212 7.30 -11.69 -15.00
CA LYS A 212 8.44 -11.77 -15.91
C LYS A 212 9.28 -10.49 -15.96
N LEU A 213 8.66 -9.32 -16.08
CA LEU A 213 9.37 -8.03 -16.16
C LEU A 213 10.16 -7.70 -14.88
N VAL A 214 9.66 -8.09 -13.70
CA VAL A 214 10.35 -7.86 -12.41
C VAL A 214 11.55 -8.82 -12.29
N LYS A 215 11.37 -10.08 -12.70
CA LYS A 215 12.46 -11.07 -12.77
C LYS A 215 13.56 -10.65 -13.77
N GLU A 216 13.17 -10.08 -14.91
CA GLU A 216 14.11 -9.56 -15.92
C GLU A 216 14.92 -8.38 -15.37
N VAL A 217 14.30 -7.45 -14.64
CA VAL A 217 15.01 -6.34 -13.99
C VAL A 217 16.04 -6.87 -12.99
N LEU A 218 15.69 -7.87 -12.18
CA LEU A 218 16.62 -8.46 -11.21
C LEU A 218 17.80 -9.16 -11.89
N ALA A 219 17.54 -9.94 -12.94
CA ALA A 219 18.58 -10.65 -13.69
C ALA A 219 19.51 -9.70 -14.46
N ASP A 220 18.97 -8.60 -15.00
CA ASP A 220 19.74 -7.56 -15.69
C ASP A 220 20.59 -6.75 -14.69
N GLU A 221 20.02 -6.43 -13.51
CA GLU A 221 20.76 -5.78 -12.43
C GLU A 221 21.97 -6.62 -11.99
N ASP A 222 21.77 -7.90 -11.70
CA ASP A 222 22.86 -8.81 -11.29
C ASP A 222 23.98 -8.81 -12.32
N LYS A 223 23.65 -8.89 -13.61
CA LYS A 223 24.64 -8.85 -14.69
C LYS A 223 25.40 -7.55 -14.78
N GLU A 224 24.72 -6.41 -14.64
CA GLU A 224 25.30 -5.07 -14.84
C GLU A 224 26.01 -4.56 -13.58
N CYS A 225 25.56 -4.91 -12.38
CA CYS A 225 26.02 -4.35 -11.12
C CYS A 225 26.94 -5.27 -10.31
N ALA A 226 26.95 -6.60 -10.54
CA ALA A 226 27.69 -7.56 -9.72
C ALA A 226 29.16 -7.18 -9.52
N ALA A 227 29.86 -6.77 -10.57
CA ALA A 227 31.27 -6.38 -10.48
C ALA A 227 31.53 -5.12 -9.63
N ALA A 228 30.58 -4.17 -9.63
CA ALA A 228 30.68 -2.95 -8.84
C ALA A 228 30.19 -3.16 -7.39
N VAL A 229 29.20 -4.02 -7.19
CA VAL A 229 28.63 -4.32 -5.87
C VAL A 229 29.52 -5.23 -5.03
N ALA A 230 30.20 -6.22 -5.65
CA ALA A 230 30.98 -7.23 -4.94
C ALA A 230 32.02 -6.65 -3.95
N PRO A 231 32.87 -5.68 -4.32
CA PRO A 231 33.85 -5.11 -3.37
C PRO A 231 33.20 -4.34 -2.23
N VAL A 232 32.09 -3.61 -2.50
CA VAL A 232 31.33 -2.88 -1.48
C VAL A 232 30.67 -3.84 -0.50
N GLN A 233 30.08 -4.92 -1.01
CA GLN A 233 29.45 -5.95 -0.20
C GLN A 233 30.47 -6.66 0.71
N ALA A 234 31.64 -7.02 0.18
CA ALA A 234 32.70 -7.65 0.96
C ALA A 234 33.14 -6.75 2.12
N GLU A 235 33.28 -5.44 1.89
CA GLU A 235 33.59 -4.49 2.94
C GLU A 235 32.49 -4.30 3.96
N MET A 236 31.22 -4.28 3.50
CA MET A 236 30.03 -4.28 4.38
C MET A 236 30.01 -5.51 5.28
N ASP A 237 30.28 -6.69 4.75
CA ASP A 237 30.28 -7.95 5.51
C ASP A 237 31.36 -7.92 6.60
N GLU A 238 32.56 -7.42 6.32
CA GLU A 238 33.63 -7.27 7.31
C GLU A 238 33.26 -6.24 8.39
N VAL A 239 32.71 -5.09 8.01
CA VAL A 239 32.25 -4.06 8.96
C VAL A 239 31.12 -4.64 9.85
N ASN A 240 30.17 -5.36 9.26
CA ASN A 240 29.07 -5.97 10.02
C ASN A 240 29.57 -7.03 11.01
N LYS A 241 30.55 -7.84 10.63
CA LYS A 241 31.19 -8.80 11.51
C LYS A 241 31.83 -8.11 12.71
N GLN A 242 32.62 -7.06 12.48
CA GLN A 242 33.25 -6.28 13.56
C GLN A 242 32.21 -5.63 14.48
N ARG A 243 31.13 -5.05 13.93
CA ARG A 243 30.00 -4.50 14.70
C ARG A 243 29.35 -5.55 15.60
N THR A 244 29.07 -6.72 15.03
CA THR A 244 28.42 -7.82 15.74
C THR A 244 29.32 -8.35 16.89
N ASP A 245 30.59 -8.50 16.66
CA ASP A 245 31.56 -8.97 17.64
C ASP A 245 31.70 -7.96 18.81
N LEU A 246 31.72 -6.66 18.52
CA LEU A 246 31.74 -5.63 19.56
C LEU A 246 30.44 -5.57 20.34
N LYS A 247 29.29 -5.61 19.67
CA LYS A 247 27.96 -5.62 20.34
C LYS A 247 27.78 -6.86 21.26
N LYS A 248 28.26 -8.04 20.82
CA LYS A 248 28.27 -9.25 21.68
C LYS A 248 29.13 -9.09 22.92
N LYS A 249 30.29 -8.39 22.83
CA LYS A 249 31.15 -8.10 23.99
C LYS A 249 30.51 -7.13 24.99
N GLN A 250 29.59 -6.32 24.54
CA GLN A 250 28.85 -5.34 25.32
C GLN A 250 27.53 -5.90 25.89
N GLU A 251 27.07 -7.04 25.38
CA GLU A 251 25.83 -7.67 25.80
C GLU A 251 25.85 -7.98 27.32
N GLY A 252 24.81 -7.55 28.02
CA GLY A 252 24.67 -7.70 29.47
C GLY A 252 25.43 -6.69 30.33
N LYS A 253 26.26 -5.79 29.74
CA LYS A 253 26.91 -4.68 30.44
C LYS A 253 26.00 -3.46 30.52
N LYS A 254 26.10 -2.69 31.60
CA LYS A 254 25.47 -1.37 31.67
C LYS A 254 26.26 -0.39 30.78
N ASP A 255 25.60 0.63 30.27
CA ASP A 255 26.23 1.63 29.40
C ASP A 255 27.45 2.32 30.06
N GLU A 256 27.40 2.50 31.38
CA GLU A 256 28.49 3.06 32.22
C GLU A 256 29.73 2.16 32.26
N ASP A 257 29.54 0.84 32.13
CA ASP A 257 30.62 -0.18 32.22
C ASP A 257 31.30 -0.42 30.83
N ILE A 258 30.80 0.18 29.76
CA ILE A 258 31.36 0.04 28.41
C ILE A 258 32.41 1.11 28.20
N PRO A 259 33.68 0.70 27.92
CA PRO A 259 34.76 1.66 27.66
C PRO A 259 34.44 2.63 26.52
N THR A 260 34.77 3.91 26.70
CA THR A 260 34.53 4.95 25.68
C THR A 260 35.12 4.57 24.33
N ALA A 261 36.34 4.00 24.31
CA ALA A 261 36.98 3.54 23.09
C ALA A 261 36.19 2.45 22.33
N GLU A 262 35.44 1.57 23.05
CA GLU A 262 34.57 0.58 22.41
C GLU A 262 33.30 1.23 21.84
N LYS A 263 32.76 2.23 22.52
CA LYS A 263 31.58 3.01 22.02
C LYS A 263 31.98 3.80 20.77
N ASP A 264 33.14 4.48 20.82
CA ASP A 264 33.64 5.24 19.68
C ASP A 264 33.90 4.34 18.46
N LYS A 265 34.41 3.13 18.71
CA LYS A 265 34.64 2.15 17.64
C LYS A 265 33.34 1.65 17.00
N VAL A 266 32.28 1.42 17.79
CA VAL A 266 30.95 1.07 17.28
C VAL A 266 30.39 2.21 16.42
N ASN A 267 30.50 3.45 16.90
CA ASN A 267 30.06 4.64 16.15
C ASN A 267 30.81 4.83 14.82
N GLU A 268 32.15 4.57 14.80
CA GLU A 268 32.94 4.59 13.55
C GLU A 268 32.45 3.52 12.56
N LEU A 269 32.22 2.30 13.05
CA LEU A 269 31.75 1.19 12.23
C LEU A 269 30.30 1.42 11.73
N ASP A 270 29.43 2.03 12.55
CA ASP A 270 28.09 2.41 12.13
C ASP A 270 28.12 3.46 11.02
N LYS A 271 28.97 4.51 11.14
CA LYS A 271 29.17 5.50 10.07
C LYS A 271 29.69 4.86 8.78
N LYS A 272 30.72 4.00 8.90
CA LYS A 272 31.29 3.30 7.75
C LYS A 272 30.25 2.39 7.06
N TRP A 273 29.41 1.73 7.83
CA TRP A 273 28.29 0.95 7.31
C TRP A 273 27.32 1.80 6.50
N ASP A 274 26.94 2.96 7.02
CA ASP A 274 26.02 3.87 6.33
C ASP A 274 26.63 4.45 5.05
N GLU A 275 27.93 4.76 5.05
CA GLU A 275 28.67 5.19 3.85
C GLU A 275 28.66 4.09 2.77
N LEU A 276 29.00 2.85 3.14
CA LEU A 276 29.01 1.72 2.22
C LEU A 276 27.62 1.40 1.69
N LYS A 277 26.60 1.48 2.56
CA LYS A 277 25.20 1.34 2.16
C LYS A 277 24.82 2.39 1.12
N THR A 278 25.15 3.65 1.36
CA THR A 278 24.91 4.76 0.42
C THR A 278 25.63 4.54 -0.91
N GLN A 279 26.86 4.06 -0.86
CA GLN A 279 27.63 3.73 -2.08
C GLN A 279 26.96 2.59 -2.88
N LYS A 280 26.50 1.54 -2.20
CA LYS A 280 25.79 0.41 -2.82
C LYS A 280 24.47 0.87 -3.44
N GLU A 281 23.69 1.68 -2.71
CA GLU A 281 22.45 2.28 -3.21
C GLU A 281 22.68 3.18 -4.43
N GLY A 282 23.82 3.90 -4.46
CA GLY A 282 24.24 4.70 -5.62
C GLY A 282 24.47 3.86 -6.88
N ILE A 283 25.09 2.67 -6.75
CA ILE A 283 25.29 1.75 -7.88
C ILE A 283 23.93 1.31 -8.45
N PHE A 284 22.98 0.96 -7.59
CA PHE A 284 21.62 0.57 -8.01
C PHE A 284 20.85 1.74 -8.64
N ALA A 285 21.03 2.95 -8.12
CA ALA A 285 20.40 4.15 -8.68
C ALA A 285 20.91 4.47 -10.08
N ASP A 286 22.24 4.34 -10.32
CA ASP A 286 22.86 4.55 -11.63
C ASP A 286 22.40 3.50 -12.67
N TYR A 287 22.24 2.26 -12.25
CA TYR A 287 21.63 1.21 -13.05
C TYR A 287 20.17 1.54 -13.39
N ALA A 288 19.37 1.80 -12.38
CA ALA A 288 17.95 2.07 -12.52
C ALA A 288 17.65 3.28 -13.43
N ALA A 289 18.49 4.33 -13.36
CA ALA A 289 18.37 5.51 -14.21
C ALA A 289 18.53 5.20 -15.72
N LYS A 290 19.29 4.15 -16.06
CA LYS A 290 19.52 3.68 -17.42
C LYS A 290 18.51 2.63 -17.88
N ASN A 291 17.89 1.92 -16.93
CA ASN A 291 16.95 0.85 -17.22
C ASN A 291 15.56 1.40 -17.59
N LYS A 292 15.18 1.25 -18.87
CA LYS A 292 13.89 1.77 -19.39
C LYS A 292 12.69 1.05 -18.79
N VAL A 293 12.81 -0.23 -18.42
CA VAL A 293 11.71 -1.03 -17.87
C VAL A 293 11.33 -0.55 -16.48
N VAL A 294 12.32 -0.31 -15.60
CA VAL A 294 12.09 0.21 -14.25
C VAL A 294 11.28 1.51 -14.30
N ARG A 295 11.74 2.45 -15.11
CA ARG A 295 11.07 3.76 -15.23
C ARG A 295 9.67 3.65 -15.84
N GLN A 296 9.51 2.79 -16.86
CA GLN A 296 8.21 2.59 -17.49
C GLN A 296 7.20 1.96 -16.52
N LEU A 297 7.61 0.98 -15.72
CA LEU A 297 6.76 0.34 -14.73
C LEU A 297 6.31 1.33 -13.64
N ILE A 298 7.23 2.14 -13.10
CA ILE A 298 6.90 3.16 -12.11
C ILE A 298 5.88 4.17 -12.67
N ASP A 299 6.13 4.68 -13.88
CA ASP A 299 5.24 5.66 -14.49
C ASP A 299 3.86 5.07 -14.80
N LEU A 300 3.76 3.79 -15.17
CA LEU A 300 2.47 3.10 -15.32
C LEU A 300 1.70 3.03 -14.01
N ALA A 301 2.38 2.67 -12.90
CA ALA A 301 1.74 2.60 -11.59
C ALA A 301 1.27 3.99 -11.12
N LEU A 302 2.09 5.02 -11.31
CA LEU A 302 1.73 6.41 -11.00
C LEU A 302 0.57 6.91 -11.86
N LEU A 303 0.54 6.54 -13.16
CA LEU A 303 -0.54 6.92 -14.07
C LEU A 303 -1.88 6.32 -13.64
N GLN A 304 -1.89 5.02 -13.28
CA GLN A 304 -3.09 4.33 -12.79
C GLN A 304 -3.69 4.95 -11.53
N ASN A 305 -2.85 5.61 -10.73
CA ASN A 305 -3.27 6.27 -9.49
C ASN A 305 -3.43 7.79 -9.64
N GLY A 306 -3.48 8.32 -10.86
CA GLY A 306 -3.64 9.76 -11.12
C GLY A 306 -2.47 10.63 -10.64
N MET A 307 -1.33 10.01 -10.29
CA MET A 307 -0.14 10.68 -9.75
C MET A 307 0.85 11.14 -10.83
N LEU A 308 0.74 10.63 -12.05
CA LEU A 308 1.61 11.02 -13.17
C LEU A 308 1.00 12.20 -13.92
N LYS A 309 1.62 13.38 -13.82
CA LYS A 309 1.08 14.64 -14.39
C LYS A 309 2.18 15.49 -15.03
N GLY A 310 1.79 16.46 -15.83
CA GLY A 310 2.67 17.49 -16.37
C GLY A 310 3.81 16.93 -17.24
N GLU A 311 5.04 17.37 -16.97
CA GLU A 311 6.24 16.98 -17.72
C GLU A 311 6.50 15.47 -17.64
N ALA A 312 6.29 14.85 -16.47
CA ALA A 312 6.49 13.42 -16.27
C ALA A 312 5.56 12.60 -17.17
N LEU A 313 4.28 12.98 -17.27
CA LEU A 313 3.32 12.35 -18.17
C LEU A 313 3.73 12.53 -19.65
N ASN A 314 4.18 13.71 -20.05
CA ASN A 314 4.64 13.96 -21.42
C ASN A 314 5.87 13.10 -21.78
N ASN A 315 6.82 12.97 -20.84
CA ASN A 315 8.00 12.14 -21.02
C ASN A 315 7.64 10.63 -21.07
N PHE A 316 6.69 10.19 -20.27
CA PHE A 316 6.14 8.84 -20.34
C PHE A 316 5.52 8.54 -21.71
N VAL A 317 4.69 9.43 -22.23
CA VAL A 317 4.07 9.27 -23.56
C VAL A 317 5.12 9.17 -24.67
N LYS A 318 6.16 10.01 -24.63
CA LYS A 318 7.27 9.96 -25.62
C LYS A 318 7.98 8.61 -25.58
N ARG A 319 8.36 8.13 -24.38
CA ARG A 319 9.00 6.81 -24.23
C ARG A 319 8.10 5.67 -24.70
N SER A 320 6.80 5.74 -24.40
CA SER A 320 5.84 4.71 -24.82
C SER A 320 5.74 4.63 -26.34
N ILE A 321 5.77 5.76 -27.04
CA ILE A 321 5.80 5.80 -28.52
C ILE A 321 7.08 5.17 -29.08
N ASP A 322 8.23 5.39 -28.42
CA ASP A 322 9.51 4.82 -28.86
C ASP A 322 9.59 3.29 -28.63
N LEU A 323 8.81 2.76 -27.68
CA LEU A 323 8.70 1.31 -27.45
C LEU A 323 7.79 0.59 -28.46
N ILE A 324 6.92 1.32 -29.17
CA ILE A 324 6.00 0.77 -30.16
C ILE A 324 6.67 0.68 -31.56
N LYS A 325 7.71 1.44 -31.80
CA LYS A 325 8.50 1.42 -33.04
C LYS A 325 9.46 0.25 -33.07
#